data_359ae682306a03ea270ef5bfcd188140
#
_entry.id   359ae682306a03ea270ef5bfcd188140
#
_cell.length_a   1.000
_cell.length_b   1.000
_cell.length_c   1.000
_cell.angle_alpha   90.00
_cell.angle_beta   90.00
_cell.angle_gamma   90.00
#
_symmetry.space_group_name_H-M   'P 1'
#
loop_
_entity.id
_entity.type
_entity.pdbx_description
1 polymer ?
#
loop_
_entity_poly.entity_id
_entity_poly.type
_entity_poly.pdbx_seq_one_letter_code
_entity_poly.pdbx_strand_id
1 'polypeptide(L)'
;MSTRTFNWGIIGPGRIARKFASDLRTLPNARVHAIASTSEERARDFAGEFGAPHAFGNYTDLMNCPGLDVVYIATPHALHCENTLMCLEHGLPVLCEKPFAMNLAEARRMVTAAHRNRVFLMEALWTRFIPSMDHALTLIAEGEIGEVHTVKSDFGFLMPFDPQSRLFNKSLGGGSLLDIGIYPALLNLLIFGKPAPEDIQAAATFTASDVDDSCVFNFQYPGNKLALAHSTLRANTPVEASIYGTEGTIYMHPRWHHSRQLTISHYNGKEEEKRTIDFPYDGWGYAFEASHVMDCLAKEMLESDRLPLDFTLDLVETLDTIREKIGLEY
;
A
#
# COMPACT_ATOMS: atom_id res chain seq x y z
N MET A 1 16.88 18.93 10.88
CA MET A 1 16.48 18.34 9.57
C MET A 1 17.76 18.07 8.79
N SER A 2 17.91 16.89 8.24
CA SER A 2 19.10 16.53 7.45
C SER A 2 19.19 17.44 6.21
N THR A 3 20.37 18.00 5.95
CA THR A 3 20.66 18.77 4.72
C THR A 3 20.95 17.87 3.53
N ARG A 4 20.91 16.54 3.73
CA ARG A 4 21.21 15.54 2.69
C ARG A 4 20.05 15.42 1.72
N THR A 5 20.32 15.48 0.43
CA THR A 5 19.36 15.12 -0.62
C THR A 5 19.45 13.62 -0.89
N PHE A 6 18.30 12.95 -0.92
CA PHE A 6 18.15 11.53 -1.23
C PHE A 6 17.92 11.33 -2.73
N ASN A 7 18.68 10.45 -3.31
CA ASN A 7 18.65 10.08 -4.72
C ASN A 7 17.82 8.80 -4.91
N TRP A 8 16.66 8.93 -5.54
CA TRP A 8 15.75 7.82 -5.78
C TRP A 8 15.98 7.19 -7.15
N GLY A 9 16.16 5.87 -7.17
CA GLY A 9 16.01 5.06 -8.37
C GLY A 9 14.56 4.60 -8.53
N ILE A 10 14.07 4.47 -9.75
CA ILE A 10 12.73 3.94 -10.04
C ILE A 10 12.86 2.76 -11.01
N ILE A 11 12.34 1.60 -10.62
CA ILE A 11 12.22 0.42 -11.47
C ILE A 11 10.76 0.28 -11.89
N GLY A 12 10.50 0.30 -13.21
CA GLY A 12 9.14 0.19 -13.76
C GLY A 12 8.43 1.55 -13.89
N PRO A 13 8.78 2.38 -14.90
CA PRO A 13 8.22 3.72 -15.11
C PRO A 13 6.80 3.67 -15.65
N GLY A 14 5.85 3.21 -14.83
CA GLY A 14 4.40 3.12 -15.11
C GLY A 14 3.61 4.32 -14.57
N ARG A 15 2.27 4.16 -14.55
CA ARG A 15 1.36 5.21 -14.04
C ARG A 15 1.59 5.54 -12.57
N ILE A 16 1.82 4.50 -11.74
CA ILE A 16 2.04 4.72 -10.30
C ILE A 16 3.39 5.39 -10.05
N ALA A 17 4.44 4.97 -10.75
CA ALA A 17 5.75 5.59 -10.68
C ALA A 17 5.70 7.08 -11.05
N ARG A 18 4.86 7.46 -12.03
CA ARG A 18 4.69 8.87 -12.41
C ARG A 18 4.04 9.69 -11.31
N LYS A 19 3.03 9.15 -10.61
CA LYS A 19 2.41 9.81 -9.45
C LYS A 19 3.41 9.96 -8.31
N PHE A 20 4.12 8.89 -7.99
CA PHE A 20 5.17 8.90 -6.96
C PHE A 20 6.27 9.92 -7.28
N ALA A 21 6.80 9.91 -8.49
CA ALA A 21 7.83 10.86 -8.93
C ALA A 21 7.33 12.31 -8.92
N SER A 22 6.05 12.55 -9.24
CA SER A 22 5.43 13.88 -9.13
C SER A 22 5.38 14.37 -7.69
N ASP A 23 4.99 13.52 -6.75
CA ASP A 23 4.95 13.86 -5.34
C ASP A 23 6.35 13.99 -4.74
N LEU A 24 7.30 13.16 -5.18
CA LEU A 24 8.69 13.24 -4.74
C LEU A 24 9.31 14.62 -5.01
N ARG A 25 8.92 15.28 -6.11
CA ARG A 25 9.38 16.65 -6.45
C ARG A 25 8.92 17.71 -5.46
N THR A 26 7.89 17.46 -4.65
CA THR A 26 7.43 18.39 -3.63
C THR A 26 8.32 18.38 -2.39
N LEU A 27 9.19 17.38 -2.25
CA LEU A 27 10.09 17.23 -1.13
C LEU A 27 11.45 17.89 -1.44
N PRO A 28 11.88 18.87 -0.64
CA PRO A 28 13.09 19.65 -0.93
C PRO A 28 14.39 18.85 -0.84
N ASN A 29 14.34 17.71 -0.17
CA ASN A 29 15.48 16.82 0.10
C ASN A 29 15.39 15.49 -0.68
N ALA A 30 14.59 15.41 -1.75
CA ALA A 30 14.44 14.23 -2.59
C ALA A 30 14.56 14.59 -4.07
N ARG A 31 15.10 13.67 -4.86
CA ARG A 31 15.08 13.78 -6.32
C ARG A 31 15.05 12.43 -7.00
N VAL A 32 14.41 12.37 -8.15
CA VAL A 32 14.51 11.24 -9.06
C VAL A 32 15.91 11.27 -9.69
N HIS A 33 16.70 10.22 -9.50
CA HIS A 33 18.09 10.15 -9.91
C HIS A 33 18.32 9.16 -11.05
N ALA A 34 17.62 8.04 -11.04
CA ALA A 34 17.79 7.00 -12.04
C ALA A 34 16.46 6.31 -12.36
N ILE A 35 16.28 5.97 -13.63
CA ILE A 35 15.10 5.23 -14.11
C ILE A 35 15.58 3.96 -14.80
N ALA A 36 14.95 2.82 -14.48
CA ALA A 36 15.16 1.57 -15.17
C ALA A 36 13.86 1.00 -15.73
N SER A 37 13.90 0.54 -16.96
CA SER A 37 12.80 -0.08 -17.68
C SER A 37 13.31 -1.24 -18.52
N THR A 38 12.43 -2.13 -18.95
CA THR A 38 12.72 -3.13 -20.02
C THR A 38 12.82 -2.52 -21.44
N SER A 39 12.61 -1.20 -21.55
CA SER A 39 12.79 -0.42 -22.77
C SER A 39 13.60 0.83 -22.44
N GLU A 40 14.71 1.01 -23.11
CA GLU A 40 15.59 2.17 -22.95
C GLU A 40 14.88 3.47 -23.33
N GLU A 41 14.05 3.45 -24.38
CA GLU A 41 13.23 4.58 -24.80
C GLU A 41 12.29 5.04 -23.67
N ARG A 42 11.51 4.12 -23.09
CA ARG A 42 10.62 4.42 -21.95
C ARG A 42 11.37 4.95 -20.73
N ALA A 43 12.58 4.41 -20.48
CA ALA A 43 13.41 4.89 -19.38
C ALA A 43 13.87 6.34 -19.62
N ARG A 44 14.32 6.64 -20.83
CA ARG A 44 14.77 7.99 -21.24
C ARG A 44 13.62 9.01 -21.21
N ASP A 45 12.46 8.65 -21.75
CA ASP A 45 11.27 9.52 -21.74
C ASP A 45 10.87 9.91 -20.33
N PHE A 46 10.81 8.91 -19.44
CA PHE A 46 10.46 9.16 -18.04
C PHE A 46 11.57 9.95 -17.32
N ALA A 47 12.85 9.66 -17.59
CA ALA A 47 13.96 10.41 -17.03
C ALA A 47 13.93 11.87 -17.49
N GLY A 48 13.62 12.13 -18.75
CA GLY A 48 13.44 13.48 -19.29
C GLY A 48 12.29 14.24 -18.63
N GLU A 49 11.14 13.59 -18.41
CA GLU A 49 9.97 14.17 -17.74
C GLU A 49 10.29 14.61 -16.29
N PHE A 50 11.08 13.81 -15.58
CA PHE A 50 11.37 14.04 -14.15
C PHE A 50 12.76 14.63 -13.88
N GLY A 51 13.57 14.86 -14.92
CA GLY A 51 14.90 15.44 -14.79
C GLY A 51 15.92 14.48 -14.16
N ALA A 52 15.72 13.17 -14.32
CA ALA A 52 16.66 12.18 -13.82
C ALA A 52 17.91 12.10 -14.74
N PRO A 53 19.13 12.16 -14.17
CA PRO A 53 20.36 12.14 -14.99
C PRO A 53 20.66 10.78 -15.61
N HIS A 54 20.07 9.69 -15.10
CA HIS A 54 20.39 8.33 -15.53
C HIS A 54 19.14 7.58 -16.01
N ALA A 55 19.25 6.88 -17.14
CA ALA A 55 18.20 6.04 -17.70
C ALA A 55 18.80 4.74 -18.22
N PHE A 56 18.21 3.60 -17.84
CA PHE A 56 18.71 2.26 -18.14
C PHE A 56 17.63 1.42 -18.85
N GLY A 57 18.01 0.71 -19.89
CA GLY A 57 17.14 -0.19 -20.67
C GLY A 57 16.94 -1.56 -20.03
N ASN A 58 17.53 -1.81 -18.87
CA ASN A 58 17.34 -3.00 -18.04
C ASN A 58 17.48 -2.66 -16.56
N TYR A 59 17.04 -3.57 -15.70
CA TYR A 59 17.04 -3.31 -14.26
C TYR A 59 18.41 -3.51 -13.61
N THR A 60 19.25 -4.40 -14.16
CA THR A 60 20.56 -4.75 -13.61
C THR A 60 21.55 -3.58 -13.67
N ASP A 61 21.52 -2.79 -14.75
CA ASP A 61 22.42 -1.65 -14.89
C ASP A 61 22.17 -0.56 -13.86
N LEU A 62 20.92 -0.42 -13.39
CA LEU A 62 20.59 0.51 -12.32
C LEU A 62 21.30 0.17 -11.01
N MET A 63 21.59 -1.11 -10.74
CA MET A 63 22.29 -1.54 -9.53
C MET A 63 23.69 -0.93 -9.40
N ASN A 64 24.30 -0.59 -10.52
CA ASN A 64 25.63 0.00 -10.59
C ASN A 64 25.58 1.54 -10.71
N CYS A 65 24.39 2.16 -10.64
CA CYS A 65 24.25 3.61 -10.74
C CYS A 65 24.85 4.30 -9.50
N PRO A 66 25.87 5.16 -9.68
CA PRO A 66 26.51 5.80 -8.52
C PRO A 66 25.59 6.80 -7.84
N GLY A 67 25.67 6.83 -6.53
CA GLY A 67 24.97 7.83 -5.71
C GLY A 67 23.48 7.55 -5.48
N LEU A 68 22.97 6.36 -5.76
CA LEU A 68 21.63 5.95 -5.35
C LEU A 68 21.57 5.76 -3.83
N ASP A 69 20.49 6.26 -3.22
CA ASP A 69 20.21 6.09 -1.80
C ASP A 69 19.09 5.09 -1.55
N VAL A 70 18.12 4.99 -2.45
CA VAL A 70 16.95 4.10 -2.33
C VAL A 70 16.32 3.84 -3.70
N VAL A 71 15.72 2.68 -3.85
CA VAL A 71 15.01 2.27 -5.08
C VAL A 71 13.53 2.08 -4.79
N TYR A 72 12.69 2.73 -5.60
CA TYR A 72 11.25 2.50 -5.64
C TYR A 72 10.92 1.48 -6.72
N ILE A 73 10.33 0.35 -6.33
CA ILE A 73 9.93 -0.72 -7.25
C ILE A 73 8.45 -0.56 -7.57
N ALA A 74 8.13 -0.28 -8.84
CA ALA A 74 6.79 -0.02 -9.36
C ALA A 74 6.47 -0.90 -10.59
N THR A 75 7.01 -2.10 -10.61
CA THR A 75 6.74 -3.11 -11.64
C THR A 75 5.38 -3.77 -11.43
N PRO A 76 4.87 -4.64 -12.33
CA PRO A 76 3.77 -5.53 -12.02
C PRO A 76 4.04 -6.42 -10.81
N HIS A 77 2.99 -6.81 -10.08
CA HIS A 77 3.05 -7.53 -8.82
C HIS A 77 3.96 -8.77 -8.86
N ALA A 78 3.83 -9.58 -9.91
CA ALA A 78 4.62 -10.81 -10.10
C ALA A 78 6.13 -10.59 -10.21
N LEU A 79 6.59 -9.34 -10.36
CA LEU A 79 8.01 -8.99 -10.47
C LEU A 79 8.57 -8.33 -9.21
N HIS A 80 7.75 -8.07 -8.19
CA HIS A 80 8.17 -7.38 -6.98
C HIS A 80 9.26 -8.14 -6.24
N CYS A 81 9.06 -9.44 -6.04
CA CYS A 81 10.01 -10.27 -5.29
C CYS A 81 11.40 -10.27 -5.93
N GLU A 82 11.51 -10.63 -7.19
CA GLU A 82 12.82 -10.75 -7.86
C GLU A 82 13.54 -9.39 -7.99
N ASN A 83 12.79 -8.32 -8.27
CA ASN A 83 13.39 -6.98 -8.34
C ASN A 83 13.86 -6.48 -6.97
N THR A 84 13.10 -6.79 -5.91
CA THR A 84 13.49 -6.45 -4.54
C THR A 84 14.74 -7.22 -4.12
N LEU A 85 14.77 -8.54 -4.35
CA LEU A 85 15.94 -9.36 -4.04
C LEU A 85 17.19 -8.84 -4.76
N MET A 86 17.08 -8.49 -6.04
CA MET A 86 18.16 -7.92 -6.81
C MET A 86 18.73 -6.64 -6.18
N CYS A 87 17.86 -5.70 -5.76
CA CYS A 87 18.28 -4.48 -5.10
C CYS A 87 18.97 -4.75 -3.76
N LEU A 88 18.35 -5.60 -2.91
CA LEU A 88 18.87 -5.94 -1.58
C LEU A 88 20.23 -6.64 -1.64
N GLU A 89 20.47 -7.50 -2.64
CA GLU A 89 21.75 -8.18 -2.86
C GLU A 89 22.87 -7.22 -3.27
N HIS A 90 22.50 -6.06 -3.85
CA HIS A 90 23.43 -4.98 -4.17
C HIS A 90 23.54 -3.90 -3.07
N GLY A 91 22.92 -4.14 -1.90
CA GLY A 91 22.97 -3.21 -0.77
C GLY A 91 22.11 -1.94 -0.95
N LEU A 92 21.16 -1.96 -1.90
CA LEU A 92 20.28 -0.82 -2.18
C LEU A 92 18.99 -0.90 -1.34
N PRO A 93 18.69 0.09 -0.51
CA PRO A 93 17.41 0.24 0.18
C PRO A 93 16.24 0.24 -0.78
N VAL A 94 15.10 -0.37 -0.35
CA VAL A 94 13.95 -0.57 -1.22
C VAL A 94 12.66 -0.07 -0.57
N LEU A 95 11.87 0.65 -1.36
CA LEU A 95 10.44 0.86 -1.21
C LEU A 95 9.72 0.06 -2.31
N CYS A 96 9.02 -1.01 -1.95
CA CYS A 96 8.36 -1.90 -2.91
C CYS A 96 6.86 -1.65 -2.95
N GLU A 97 6.29 -1.42 -4.16
CA GLU A 97 4.85 -1.26 -4.34
C GLU A 97 4.02 -2.41 -3.78
N LYS A 98 2.79 -2.05 -3.40
CA LYS A 98 1.78 -3.01 -2.96
C LYS A 98 1.14 -3.75 -4.17
N PRO A 99 0.66 -4.97 -3.98
CA PRO A 99 0.96 -5.86 -2.84
C PRO A 99 2.44 -6.20 -2.84
N PHE A 100 3.00 -6.33 -1.64
CA PHE A 100 4.45 -6.52 -1.45
C PHE A 100 5.02 -7.67 -2.28
N ALA A 101 4.29 -8.78 -2.34
CA ALA A 101 4.62 -9.99 -3.10
C ALA A 101 3.36 -10.72 -3.54
N MET A 102 3.50 -11.73 -4.38
CA MET A 102 2.39 -12.57 -4.84
C MET A 102 1.88 -13.52 -3.76
N ASN A 103 2.70 -13.84 -2.77
CA ASN A 103 2.37 -14.75 -1.67
C ASN A 103 3.35 -14.62 -0.50
N LEU A 104 3.01 -15.27 0.62
CA LEU A 104 3.82 -15.22 1.84
C LEU A 104 5.22 -15.83 1.66
N ALA A 105 5.38 -16.84 0.81
CA ALA A 105 6.70 -17.44 0.57
C ALA A 105 7.65 -16.43 -0.10
N GLU A 106 7.19 -15.69 -1.08
CA GLU A 106 7.95 -14.59 -1.71
C GLU A 106 8.24 -13.47 -0.71
N ALA A 107 7.23 -13.03 0.03
CA ALA A 107 7.39 -11.98 1.04
C ALA A 107 8.47 -12.36 2.08
N ARG A 108 8.45 -13.59 2.57
CA ARG A 108 9.48 -14.10 3.51
C ARG A 108 10.88 -14.15 2.89
N ARG A 109 11.01 -14.47 1.60
CA ARG A 109 12.30 -14.38 0.88
C ARG A 109 12.85 -12.95 0.88
N MET A 110 12.00 -11.97 0.59
CA MET A 110 12.36 -10.55 0.56
C MET A 110 12.80 -10.07 1.95
N VAL A 111 12.01 -10.34 2.98
CA VAL A 111 12.32 -9.96 4.38
C VAL A 111 13.62 -10.63 4.85
N THR A 112 13.79 -11.92 4.57
CA THR A 112 15.02 -12.67 4.92
C THR A 112 16.25 -12.06 4.23
N ALA A 113 16.12 -11.67 2.96
CA ALA A 113 17.22 -11.02 2.22
C ALA A 113 17.55 -9.62 2.80
N ALA A 114 16.54 -8.83 3.17
CA ALA A 114 16.74 -7.53 3.81
C ALA A 114 17.53 -7.66 5.13
N HIS A 115 17.11 -8.57 6.00
CA HIS A 115 17.80 -8.83 7.26
C HIS A 115 19.23 -9.37 7.06
N ARG A 116 19.41 -10.36 6.17
CA ARG A 116 20.72 -10.96 5.87
C ARG A 116 21.72 -9.92 5.36
N ASN A 117 21.27 -9.05 4.45
CA ASN A 117 22.12 -8.04 3.86
C ASN A 117 22.18 -6.75 4.69
N ARG A 118 21.37 -6.62 5.77
CA ARG A 118 21.23 -5.42 6.60
C ARG A 118 20.88 -4.18 5.78
N VAL A 119 19.90 -4.31 4.89
CA VAL A 119 19.45 -3.27 3.96
C VAL A 119 17.99 -2.93 4.27
N PHE A 120 17.66 -1.65 4.27
CA PHE A 120 16.30 -1.16 4.50
C PHE A 120 15.32 -1.70 3.47
N LEU A 121 14.15 -2.15 3.95
CA LEU A 121 13.04 -2.59 3.13
C LEU A 121 11.73 -2.10 3.74
N MET A 122 10.81 -1.59 2.90
CA MET A 122 9.46 -1.23 3.28
C MET A 122 8.49 -1.51 2.14
N GLU A 123 7.27 -1.94 2.47
CA GLU A 123 6.14 -1.99 1.53
C GLU A 123 5.56 -0.58 1.32
N ALA A 124 5.22 -0.21 0.07
CA ALA A 124 4.64 1.08 -0.27
C ALA A 124 3.11 1.09 -0.03
N LEU A 125 2.70 0.87 1.20
CA LEU A 125 1.33 1.04 1.67
C LEU A 125 1.07 2.48 2.07
N TRP A 126 1.16 3.37 1.11
CA TRP A 126 1.09 4.83 1.27
C TRP A 126 -0.07 5.33 2.13
N THR A 127 -1.21 4.63 2.10
CA THR A 127 -2.38 4.91 2.96
C THR A 127 -2.03 4.98 4.44
N ARG A 128 -1.07 4.15 4.92
CA ARG A 128 -0.60 4.15 6.30
C ARG A 128 -0.02 5.49 6.73
N PHE A 129 0.51 6.27 5.78
CA PHE A 129 1.24 7.51 6.02
C PHE A 129 0.41 8.76 5.76
N ILE A 130 -0.81 8.63 5.23
CA ILE A 130 -1.73 9.75 4.99
C ILE A 130 -2.12 10.40 6.33
N PRO A 131 -2.10 11.74 6.45
CA PRO A 131 -2.38 12.43 7.72
C PRO A 131 -3.72 12.08 8.36
N SER A 132 -4.77 11.88 7.57
CA SER A 132 -6.09 11.48 8.09
C SER A 132 -6.07 10.06 8.68
N MET A 133 -5.30 9.13 8.11
CA MET A 133 -5.12 7.79 8.65
C MET A 133 -4.39 7.83 10.00
N ASP A 134 -3.28 8.57 10.07
CA ASP A 134 -2.56 8.76 11.34
C ASP A 134 -3.47 9.33 12.42
N HIS A 135 -4.23 10.36 12.06
CA HIS A 135 -5.13 11.00 13.02
C HIS A 135 -6.26 10.05 13.46
N ALA A 136 -6.84 9.27 12.55
CA ALA A 136 -7.84 8.26 12.90
C ALA A 136 -7.29 7.22 13.89
N LEU A 137 -6.08 6.70 13.64
CA LEU A 137 -5.43 5.75 14.53
C LEU A 137 -5.09 6.38 15.90
N THR A 138 -4.70 7.64 15.93
CA THR A 138 -4.46 8.40 17.17
C THR A 138 -5.74 8.53 17.99
N LEU A 139 -6.84 8.96 17.36
CA LEU A 139 -8.15 9.08 18.04
C LEU A 139 -8.63 7.74 18.62
N ILE A 140 -8.42 6.64 17.89
CA ILE A 140 -8.74 5.28 18.39
C ILE A 140 -7.88 4.94 19.62
N ALA A 141 -6.56 5.20 19.54
CA ALA A 141 -5.65 4.92 20.64
C ALA A 141 -5.92 5.78 21.90
N GLU A 142 -6.40 7.00 21.72
CA GLU A 142 -6.82 7.92 22.80
C GLU A 142 -8.21 7.60 23.36
N GLY A 143 -8.94 6.64 22.73
CA GLY A 143 -10.26 6.23 23.19
C GLY A 143 -11.39 7.20 22.82
N GLU A 144 -11.17 8.10 21.84
CA GLU A 144 -12.14 9.13 21.43
C GLU A 144 -13.53 8.58 21.09
N ILE A 145 -13.61 7.35 20.56
CA ILE A 145 -14.86 6.69 20.21
C ILE A 145 -15.19 5.49 21.13
N GLY A 146 -14.50 5.39 22.27
CA GLY A 146 -14.60 4.24 23.17
C GLY A 146 -13.95 2.98 22.57
N GLU A 147 -14.44 1.80 22.98
CA GLU A 147 -13.95 0.53 22.43
C GLU A 147 -14.49 0.31 21.00
N VAL A 148 -13.57 0.06 20.04
CA VAL A 148 -13.97 -0.23 18.66
C VAL A 148 -14.55 -1.63 18.56
N HIS A 149 -15.77 -1.75 18.00
CA HIS A 149 -16.46 -3.00 17.77
C HIS A 149 -16.54 -3.42 16.32
N THR A 150 -16.68 -2.44 15.40
CA THR A 150 -16.90 -2.79 14.00
C THR A 150 -16.13 -1.82 13.09
N VAL A 151 -15.50 -2.39 12.06
CA VAL A 151 -14.93 -1.65 10.94
C VAL A 151 -15.62 -2.06 9.67
N LYS A 152 -16.00 -1.10 8.85
CA LYS A 152 -16.59 -1.32 7.52
C LYS A 152 -15.84 -0.48 6.51
N SER A 153 -15.41 -1.08 5.39
CA SER A 153 -14.75 -0.36 4.30
C SER A 153 -14.97 -1.02 2.95
N ASP A 154 -14.96 -0.20 1.91
CA ASP A 154 -15.05 -0.66 0.54
C ASP A 154 -14.01 0.01 -0.36
N PHE A 155 -13.68 -0.66 -1.46
CA PHE A 155 -12.97 -0.05 -2.55
C PHE A 155 -13.43 -0.66 -3.88
N GLY A 156 -14.12 0.13 -4.68
CA GLY A 156 -14.60 -0.34 -5.98
C GLY A 156 -14.63 0.75 -7.04
N PHE A 157 -14.31 0.36 -8.26
CA PHE A 157 -14.49 1.18 -9.45
C PHE A 157 -14.80 0.29 -10.66
N LEU A 158 -15.64 0.82 -11.54
CA LEU A 158 -15.97 0.10 -12.78
C LEU A 158 -14.78 0.13 -13.75
N MET A 159 -14.31 -1.05 -14.12
CA MET A 159 -13.29 -1.24 -15.14
C MET A 159 -13.80 -2.17 -16.24
N PRO A 160 -13.80 -1.75 -17.51
CA PRO A 160 -14.10 -2.66 -18.62
C PRO A 160 -13.13 -3.85 -18.62
N PHE A 161 -13.69 -5.05 -18.82
CA PHE A 161 -12.86 -6.25 -18.88
C PHE A 161 -11.95 -6.22 -20.11
N ASP A 162 -10.64 -6.33 -19.84
CA ASP A 162 -9.59 -6.47 -20.85
C ASP A 162 -8.55 -7.46 -20.31
N PRO A 163 -8.48 -8.70 -20.83
CA PRO A 163 -7.57 -9.73 -20.34
C PRO A 163 -6.09 -9.39 -20.55
N GLN A 164 -5.76 -8.39 -21.38
CA GLN A 164 -4.40 -7.90 -21.58
C GLN A 164 -4.00 -6.85 -20.53
N SER A 165 -4.98 -6.25 -19.88
CA SER A 165 -4.69 -5.27 -18.82
C SER A 165 -4.18 -5.99 -17.57
N ARG A 166 -3.23 -5.35 -16.83
CA ARG A 166 -2.68 -5.93 -15.60
C ARG A 166 -3.75 -6.29 -14.56
N LEU A 167 -4.90 -5.57 -14.56
CA LEU A 167 -5.98 -5.80 -13.59
C LEU A 167 -6.70 -7.14 -13.81
N PHE A 168 -6.70 -7.64 -15.04
CA PHE A 168 -7.39 -8.87 -15.42
C PHE A 168 -6.44 -9.96 -15.91
N ASN A 169 -5.13 -9.72 -15.86
CA ASN A 169 -4.13 -10.69 -16.28
C ASN A 169 -3.63 -11.49 -15.08
N LYS A 170 -3.97 -12.77 -15.04
CA LYS A 170 -3.60 -13.71 -13.98
C LYS A 170 -2.07 -13.80 -13.78
N SER A 171 -1.31 -13.86 -14.86
CA SER A 171 0.16 -13.96 -14.80
C SER A 171 0.86 -12.73 -14.24
N LEU A 172 0.15 -11.60 -14.13
CA LEU A 172 0.66 -10.35 -13.58
C LEU A 172 0.12 -10.08 -12.16
N GLY A 173 -0.62 -11.03 -11.57
CA GLY A 173 -1.25 -10.86 -10.26
C GLY A 173 -2.49 -9.94 -10.33
N GLY A 174 -3.29 -10.07 -11.41
CA GLY A 174 -4.55 -9.32 -11.55
C GLY A 174 -5.59 -9.76 -10.52
N GLY A 175 -6.68 -9.03 -10.45
CA GLY A 175 -7.80 -9.27 -9.53
C GLY A 175 -8.07 -8.10 -8.61
N SER A 176 -9.31 -8.03 -8.09
CA SER A 176 -9.72 -6.95 -7.20
C SER A 176 -9.09 -7.06 -5.82
N LEU A 177 -8.91 -8.27 -5.30
CA LEU A 177 -8.38 -8.51 -3.96
C LEU A 177 -6.97 -7.94 -3.80
N LEU A 178 -6.02 -8.32 -4.65
CA LEU A 178 -4.63 -7.88 -4.55
C LEU A 178 -4.46 -6.41 -4.96
N ASP A 179 -5.22 -5.91 -5.94
CA ASP A 179 -5.07 -4.52 -6.39
C ASP A 179 -5.69 -3.52 -5.43
N ILE A 180 -6.91 -3.76 -4.97
CA ILE A 180 -7.68 -2.81 -4.15
C ILE A 180 -8.25 -3.39 -2.85
N GLY A 181 -8.49 -4.70 -2.77
CA GLY A 181 -8.94 -5.35 -1.52
C GLY A 181 -7.88 -5.35 -0.41
N ILE A 182 -6.61 -5.19 -0.78
CA ILE A 182 -5.51 -4.99 0.18
C ILE A 182 -5.75 -3.77 1.09
N TYR A 183 -6.40 -2.69 0.62
CA TYR A 183 -6.66 -1.50 1.42
C TYR A 183 -7.67 -1.75 2.55
N PRO A 184 -8.87 -2.34 2.31
CA PRO A 184 -9.74 -2.79 3.39
C PRO A 184 -9.07 -3.77 4.36
N ALA A 185 -8.28 -4.73 3.85
CA ALA A 185 -7.52 -5.63 4.71
C ALA A 185 -6.52 -4.87 5.60
N LEU A 186 -5.75 -3.95 5.02
CA LEU A 186 -4.84 -3.06 5.75
C LEU A 186 -5.55 -2.33 6.90
N LEU A 187 -6.69 -1.68 6.63
CA LEU A 187 -7.42 -0.92 7.65
C LEU A 187 -7.81 -1.82 8.83
N ASN A 188 -8.31 -3.02 8.53
CA ASN A 188 -8.73 -3.96 9.55
C ASN A 188 -7.56 -4.42 10.42
N LEU A 189 -6.40 -4.72 9.80
CA LEU A 189 -5.19 -5.11 10.53
C LEU A 189 -4.61 -3.95 11.36
N LEU A 190 -4.66 -2.72 10.86
CA LEU A 190 -4.21 -1.54 11.62
C LEU A 190 -5.02 -1.31 12.90
N ILE A 191 -6.32 -1.67 12.90
CA ILE A 191 -7.22 -1.43 14.03
C ILE A 191 -7.26 -2.62 14.98
N PHE A 192 -7.34 -3.84 14.47
CA PHE A 192 -7.58 -5.05 15.27
C PHE A 192 -6.41 -6.03 15.30
N GLY A 193 -5.39 -5.81 14.47
CA GLY A 193 -4.32 -6.78 14.26
C GLY A 193 -4.72 -7.88 13.26
N LYS A 194 -3.88 -8.89 13.16
CA LYS A 194 -4.10 -10.04 12.27
C LYS A 194 -5.22 -10.93 12.79
N PRO A 195 -6.23 -11.28 11.96
CA PRO A 195 -7.25 -12.26 12.33
C PRO A 195 -6.67 -13.69 12.32
N ALA A 196 -7.28 -14.60 13.10
CA ALA A 196 -6.98 -16.01 12.95
C ALA A 196 -7.56 -16.53 11.60
N PRO A 197 -6.89 -17.47 10.91
CA PRO A 197 -7.35 -17.96 9.60
C PRO A 197 -8.77 -18.54 9.60
N GLU A 198 -9.18 -19.18 10.69
CA GLU A 198 -10.54 -19.72 10.88
C GLU A 198 -11.60 -18.64 11.03
N ASP A 199 -11.24 -17.46 11.46
CA ASP A 199 -12.13 -16.31 11.68
C ASP A 199 -12.28 -15.43 10.42
N ILE A 200 -11.66 -15.83 9.30
CA ILE A 200 -11.79 -15.18 7.99
C ILE A 200 -12.88 -15.90 7.19
N GLN A 201 -13.84 -15.13 6.70
CA GLN A 201 -14.82 -15.59 5.72
C GLN A 201 -14.71 -14.75 4.45
N ALA A 202 -14.80 -15.37 3.29
CA ALA A 202 -14.68 -14.69 2.01
C ALA A 202 -15.55 -15.34 0.92
N ALA A 203 -15.99 -14.53 -0.04
CA ALA A 203 -16.61 -14.96 -1.27
C ALA A 203 -16.22 -14.02 -2.41
N ALA A 204 -16.11 -14.55 -3.63
CA ALA A 204 -15.70 -13.78 -4.79
C ALA A 204 -16.47 -14.19 -6.05
N THR A 205 -16.49 -13.27 -7.02
CA THR A 205 -16.85 -13.56 -8.41
C THR A 205 -15.60 -13.43 -9.28
N PHE A 206 -15.58 -14.18 -10.39
CA PHE A 206 -14.40 -14.31 -11.24
C PHE A 206 -14.66 -13.86 -12.66
N THR A 207 -13.64 -13.36 -13.30
CA THR A 207 -13.61 -13.03 -14.72
C THR A 207 -13.34 -14.28 -15.58
N ALA A 208 -13.48 -14.12 -16.90
CA ALA A 208 -13.07 -15.14 -17.86
C ALA A 208 -11.55 -15.42 -17.90
N SER A 209 -10.74 -14.60 -17.25
CA SER A 209 -9.28 -14.80 -17.10
C SER A 209 -8.89 -15.37 -15.73
N ASP A 210 -9.85 -15.95 -15.00
CA ASP A 210 -9.66 -16.62 -13.70
C ASP A 210 -9.00 -15.77 -12.63
N VAL A 211 -9.29 -14.46 -12.61
CA VAL A 211 -8.98 -13.55 -11.51
C VAL A 211 -10.28 -13.02 -10.91
N ASP A 212 -10.27 -12.68 -9.63
CA ASP A 212 -11.43 -12.12 -8.97
C ASP A 212 -11.74 -10.70 -9.49
N ASP A 213 -13.00 -10.44 -9.83
CA ASP A 213 -13.47 -9.11 -10.18
C ASP A 213 -14.24 -8.41 -9.05
N SER A 214 -14.69 -9.20 -8.08
CA SER A 214 -15.25 -8.71 -6.81
C SER A 214 -14.95 -9.70 -5.71
N CYS A 215 -14.57 -9.18 -4.55
CA CYS A 215 -14.33 -9.97 -3.36
C CYS A 215 -15.00 -9.30 -2.15
N VAL A 216 -15.76 -10.05 -1.39
CA VAL A 216 -16.25 -9.65 -0.07
C VAL A 216 -15.59 -10.54 0.97
N PHE A 217 -15.14 -9.95 2.07
CA PHE A 217 -14.57 -10.70 3.17
C PHE A 217 -14.90 -10.03 4.50
N ASN A 218 -14.95 -10.85 5.54
CA ASN A 218 -15.12 -10.38 6.90
C ASN A 218 -14.18 -11.12 7.84
N PHE A 219 -13.83 -10.45 8.92
CA PHE A 219 -13.00 -10.98 9.98
C PHE A 219 -13.76 -10.92 11.29
N GLN A 220 -13.67 -12.00 12.07
CA GLN A 220 -14.08 -12.02 13.46
C GLN A 220 -12.85 -11.88 14.35
N TYR A 221 -13.03 -11.17 15.47
CA TYR A 221 -11.95 -10.99 16.44
C TYR A 221 -12.45 -11.27 17.84
N PRO A 222 -11.55 -11.60 18.78
CA PRO A 222 -11.90 -11.73 20.20
C PRO A 222 -12.65 -10.49 20.72
N GLY A 223 -13.57 -10.69 21.64
CA GLY A 223 -14.40 -9.60 22.20
C GLY A 223 -15.59 -9.21 21.33
N ASN A 224 -16.05 -10.11 20.45
CA ASN A 224 -17.20 -9.90 19.55
C ASN A 224 -17.01 -8.73 18.57
N LYS A 225 -15.80 -8.53 18.07
CA LYS A 225 -15.46 -7.50 17.09
C LYS A 225 -15.53 -8.04 15.68
N LEU A 226 -15.96 -7.19 14.75
CA LEU A 226 -16.15 -7.55 13.35
C LEU A 226 -15.49 -6.53 12.41
N ALA A 227 -14.94 -7.02 11.31
CA ALA A 227 -14.52 -6.18 10.19
C ALA A 227 -15.17 -6.67 8.89
N LEU A 228 -15.74 -5.74 8.13
CA LEU A 228 -16.42 -6.02 6.86
C LEU A 228 -15.72 -5.27 5.75
N ALA A 229 -15.40 -5.98 4.68
CA ALA A 229 -14.63 -5.46 3.57
C ALA A 229 -15.19 -5.89 2.22
N HIS A 230 -15.11 -4.99 1.24
CA HIS A 230 -15.52 -5.25 -0.13
C HIS A 230 -14.55 -4.61 -1.11
N SER A 231 -14.13 -5.36 -2.13
CA SER A 231 -13.42 -4.85 -3.30
C SER A 231 -14.12 -5.25 -4.58
N THR A 232 -14.17 -4.36 -5.58
CA THR A 232 -14.79 -4.70 -6.88
C THR A 232 -14.24 -3.86 -8.04
N LEU A 233 -14.07 -4.52 -9.19
CA LEU A 233 -13.77 -3.91 -10.49
C LEU A 233 -15.02 -3.81 -11.38
N ARG A 234 -16.21 -4.24 -10.87
CA ARG A 234 -17.48 -4.30 -11.63
C ARG A 234 -18.42 -3.13 -11.41
N ALA A 235 -18.18 -2.33 -10.38
CA ALA A 235 -19.03 -1.21 -10.03
C ALA A 235 -18.25 -0.11 -9.34
N ASN A 236 -18.70 1.14 -9.52
CA ASN A 236 -18.25 2.24 -8.67
C ASN A 236 -18.95 2.13 -7.32
N THR A 237 -18.15 2.10 -6.26
CA THR A 237 -18.64 2.14 -4.88
C THR A 237 -18.35 3.50 -4.26
N PRO A 238 -18.89 3.83 -3.08
CA PRO A 238 -18.56 5.08 -2.38
C PRO A 238 -17.06 5.24 -2.07
N VAL A 239 -16.33 4.13 -1.91
CA VAL A 239 -14.92 4.09 -1.49
C VAL A 239 -14.75 4.82 -0.16
N GLU A 240 -15.51 4.40 0.84
CA GLU A 240 -15.55 5.00 2.18
C GLU A 240 -15.19 3.97 3.27
N ALA A 241 -14.85 4.46 4.46
CA ALA A 241 -14.66 3.61 5.62
C ALA A 241 -15.32 4.21 6.86
N SER A 242 -15.83 3.33 7.72
CA SER A 242 -16.43 3.70 9.01
C SER A 242 -15.89 2.79 10.11
N ILE A 243 -15.52 3.40 11.22
CA ILE A 243 -15.01 2.73 12.41
C ILE A 243 -15.98 3.04 13.55
N TYR A 244 -16.65 2.00 14.06
CA TYR A 244 -17.70 2.13 15.05
C TYR A 244 -17.19 1.70 16.43
N GLY A 245 -17.24 2.61 17.37
CA GLY A 245 -16.92 2.36 18.78
C GLY A 245 -18.17 2.46 19.69
N THR A 246 -17.97 2.20 20.99
CA THR A 246 -19.04 2.25 21.99
C THR A 246 -19.55 3.66 22.27
N GLU A 247 -18.72 4.69 22.01
CA GLU A 247 -19.01 6.08 22.36
C GLU A 247 -19.10 6.98 21.12
N GLY A 248 -18.76 6.46 19.94
CA GLY A 248 -18.77 7.26 18.72
C GLY A 248 -18.37 6.49 17.47
N THR A 249 -18.22 7.23 16.38
CA THR A 249 -17.86 6.71 15.07
C THR A 249 -16.83 7.63 14.41
N ILE A 250 -15.84 7.07 13.73
CA ILE A 250 -14.98 7.79 12.80
C ILE A 250 -15.39 7.40 11.39
N TYR A 251 -15.80 8.40 10.59
CA TYR A 251 -16.09 8.24 9.19
C TYR A 251 -14.97 8.83 8.35
N MET A 252 -14.35 8.00 7.52
CA MET A 252 -13.34 8.39 6.53
C MET A 252 -14.05 8.62 5.20
N HIS A 253 -14.03 9.86 4.73
CA HIS A 253 -14.76 10.29 3.53
C HIS A 253 -14.28 9.61 2.25
N PRO A 254 -15.08 9.66 1.14
CA PRO A 254 -14.80 8.99 -0.12
C PRO A 254 -13.35 9.12 -0.61
N ARG A 255 -12.83 8.01 -1.11
CA ARG A 255 -11.41 7.71 -1.32
C ARG A 255 -10.66 7.64 0.00
N TRP A 256 -11.27 6.98 1.00
CA TRP A 256 -10.78 6.87 2.37
C TRP A 256 -9.30 6.47 2.48
N HIS A 257 -8.79 5.68 1.55
CA HIS A 257 -7.38 5.25 1.51
C HIS A 257 -6.39 6.42 1.30
N HIS A 258 -6.87 7.58 0.94
CA HIS A 258 -6.13 8.86 0.93
C HIS A 258 -7.07 10.03 1.22
N SER A 259 -8.02 9.84 2.12
CA SER A 259 -8.98 10.87 2.48
C SER A 259 -8.30 12.14 2.99
N ARG A 260 -8.89 13.27 2.64
CA ARG A 260 -8.49 14.58 3.16
C ARG A 260 -9.43 15.08 4.24
N GLN A 261 -10.34 14.22 4.70
CA GLN A 261 -11.36 14.61 5.65
C GLN A 261 -11.79 13.43 6.51
N LEU A 262 -11.97 13.65 7.81
CA LEU A 262 -12.59 12.74 8.75
C LEU A 262 -13.77 13.41 9.42
N THR A 263 -14.84 12.66 9.71
CA THR A 263 -15.91 13.09 10.59
C THR A 263 -15.95 12.17 11.79
N ILE A 264 -15.89 12.76 12.98
CA ILE A 264 -16.09 12.08 14.27
C ILE A 264 -17.52 12.40 14.72
N SER A 265 -18.29 11.37 15.09
CA SER A 265 -19.63 11.50 15.63
C SER A 265 -19.71 10.87 17.02
N HIS A 266 -20.28 11.57 17.97
CA HIS A 266 -20.63 11.05 19.30
C HIS A 266 -22.15 11.02 19.45
N TYR A 267 -22.64 10.02 20.16
CA TYR A 267 -24.08 9.86 20.40
C TYR A 267 -24.39 10.04 21.88
N ASN A 268 -25.17 11.07 22.18
CA ASN A 268 -25.70 11.30 23.52
C ASN A 268 -27.24 11.08 23.50
N GLY A 269 -27.63 9.84 23.70
CA GLY A 269 -29.04 9.45 23.57
C GLY A 269 -29.52 9.55 22.12
N LYS A 270 -30.35 10.54 21.81
CA LYS A 270 -30.86 10.80 20.45
C LYS A 270 -30.12 11.90 19.72
N GLU A 271 -29.27 12.62 20.41
CA GLU A 271 -28.49 13.71 19.83
C GLU A 271 -27.17 13.17 19.28
N GLU A 272 -26.83 13.63 18.10
CA GLU A 272 -25.56 13.32 17.44
C GLU A 272 -24.74 14.61 17.34
N GLU A 273 -23.58 14.62 17.97
CA GLU A 273 -22.58 15.66 17.82
C GLU A 273 -21.55 15.27 16.76
N LYS A 274 -21.35 16.12 15.77
CA LYS A 274 -20.38 15.86 14.68
C LYS A 274 -19.27 16.89 14.65
N ARG A 275 -18.05 16.41 14.46
CA ARG A 275 -16.89 17.21 14.20
C ARG A 275 -16.19 16.70 12.95
N THR A 276 -16.03 17.56 11.93
CA THR A 276 -15.27 17.23 10.72
C THR A 276 -13.92 17.93 10.76
N ILE A 277 -12.88 17.19 10.38
CA ILE A 277 -11.49 17.67 10.37
C ILE A 277 -10.95 17.51 8.96
N ASP A 278 -10.37 18.60 8.43
CA ASP A 278 -9.74 18.63 7.11
C ASP A 278 -8.23 18.40 7.22
N PHE A 279 -7.68 17.67 6.26
CA PHE A 279 -6.26 17.39 6.11
C PHE A 279 -5.78 17.80 4.72
N PRO A 280 -5.63 19.13 4.48
CA PRO A 280 -5.18 19.59 3.17
C PRO A 280 -3.72 19.21 2.93
N TYR A 281 -3.43 18.71 1.73
CA TYR A 281 -2.08 18.47 1.24
C TYR A 281 -2.05 18.55 -0.28
N ASP A 282 -0.88 18.86 -0.84
CA ASP A 282 -0.66 18.87 -2.28
C ASP A 282 -0.29 17.48 -2.79
N GLY A 283 -0.52 17.25 -4.09
CA GLY A 283 -0.18 15.98 -4.74
C GLY A 283 -1.15 14.84 -4.45
N TRP A 284 -0.64 13.62 -4.57
CA TRP A 284 -1.40 12.38 -4.42
C TRP A 284 -1.34 11.80 -3.01
N GLY A 285 -0.30 12.16 -2.23
CA GLY A 285 -0.05 11.65 -0.89
C GLY A 285 1.15 10.70 -0.77
N TYR A 286 1.81 10.35 -1.88
CA TYR A 286 3.03 9.52 -1.87
C TYR A 286 4.23 10.21 -1.22
N ALA A 287 4.22 11.56 -1.14
CA ALA A 287 5.26 12.32 -0.45
C ALA A 287 5.40 11.94 1.02
N PHE A 288 4.32 11.53 1.69
CA PHE A 288 4.36 11.17 3.11
C PHE A 288 5.14 9.88 3.36
N GLU A 289 4.90 8.84 2.57
CA GLU A 289 5.67 7.59 2.68
C GLU A 289 7.13 7.78 2.25
N ALA A 290 7.37 8.54 1.17
CA ALA A 290 8.72 8.85 0.73
C ALA A 290 9.50 9.63 1.79
N SER A 291 8.88 10.61 2.46
CA SER A 291 9.48 11.34 3.56
C SER A 291 9.81 10.41 4.73
N HIS A 292 8.89 9.50 5.08
CA HIS A 292 9.13 8.53 6.14
C HIS A 292 10.30 7.58 5.82
N VAL A 293 10.39 7.08 4.58
CA VAL A 293 11.53 6.26 4.13
C VAL A 293 12.85 7.02 4.32
N MET A 294 12.91 8.28 3.88
CA MET A 294 14.11 9.11 4.04
C MET A 294 14.47 9.34 5.50
N ASP A 295 13.47 9.53 6.38
CA ASP A 295 13.69 9.66 7.82
C ASP A 295 14.22 8.37 8.44
N CYS A 296 13.72 7.20 8.04
CA CYS A 296 14.25 5.90 8.44
C CYS A 296 15.71 5.71 8.00
N LEU A 297 16.00 6.02 6.73
CA LEU A 297 17.35 5.92 6.20
C LEU A 297 18.33 6.89 6.88
N ALA A 298 17.89 8.11 7.21
CA ALA A 298 18.70 9.07 7.94
C ALA A 298 19.02 8.62 9.38
N LYS A 299 18.21 7.75 9.95
CA LYS A 299 18.38 7.11 11.27
C LYS A 299 19.03 5.73 11.18
N GLU A 300 19.48 5.31 9.99
CA GLU A 300 20.07 4.00 9.74
C GLU A 300 19.19 2.81 10.17
N MET A 301 17.86 3.00 10.11
CA MET A 301 16.90 1.94 10.37
C MET A 301 16.90 0.93 9.22
N LEU A 302 16.59 -0.32 9.51
CA LEU A 302 16.50 -1.39 8.51
C LEU A 302 15.06 -1.66 8.04
N GLU A 303 14.09 -1.13 8.76
CA GLU A 303 12.66 -1.19 8.44
C GLU A 303 11.92 0.02 9.04
N SER A 304 10.66 0.18 8.68
CA SER A 304 9.78 1.24 9.20
C SER A 304 9.27 0.89 10.61
N ASP A 305 9.32 1.84 11.53
CA ASP A 305 8.66 1.74 12.84
C ASP A 305 7.14 1.93 12.76
N ARG A 306 6.62 2.45 11.64
CA ARG A 306 5.19 2.68 11.41
C ARG A 306 4.54 1.59 10.56
N LEU A 307 5.31 0.86 9.78
CA LEU A 307 4.91 -0.26 8.94
C LEU A 307 6.02 -1.32 8.98
N PRO A 308 6.20 -2.03 10.10
CA PRO A 308 7.26 -3.02 10.25
C PRO A 308 7.04 -4.20 9.30
N LEU A 309 8.12 -4.90 8.95
CA LEU A 309 8.08 -6.03 8.02
C LEU A 309 7.21 -7.19 8.53
N ASP A 310 7.12 -7.38 9.84
CA ASP A 310 6.20 -8.37 10.43
C ASP A 310 4.74 -8.03 10.12
N PHE A 311 4.35 -6.74 10.14
CA PHE A 311 3.01 -6.32 9.74
C PHE A 311 2.76 -6.60 8.25
N THR A 312 3.74 -6.32 7.39
CA THR A 312 3.65 -6.66 5.95
C THR A 312 3.47 -8.17 5.75
N LEU A 313 4.22 -9.01 6.48
CA LEU A 313 4.04 -10.48 6.43
C LEU A 313 2.64 -10.89 6.88
N ASP A 314 2.11 -10.30 7.96
CA ASP A 314 0.76 -10.57 8.45
C ASP A 314 -0.32 -10.17 7.42
N LEU A 315 -0.15 -9.05 6.73
CA LEU A 315 -1.07 -8.62 5.68
C LEU A 315 -1.03 -9.56 4.48
N VAL A 316 0.16 -9.94 4.01
CA VAL A 316 0.31 -10.90 2.90
C VAL A 316 -0.30 -12.26 3.26
N GLU A 317 -0.05 -12.77 4.48
CA GLU A 317 -0.63 -14.03 4.95
C GLU A 317 -2.17 -13.97 5.06
N THR A 318 -2.71 -12.82 5.47
CA THR A 318 -4.16 -12.59 5.48
C THR A 318 -4.74 -12.61 4.07
N LEU A 319 -4.08 -11.97 3.09
CA LEU A 319 -4.50 -12.00 1.69
C LEU A 319 -4.39 -13.40 1.09
N ASP A 320 -3.35 -14.17 1.43
CA ASP A 320 -3.21 -15.57 1.02
C ASP A 320 -4.36 -16.42 1.57
N THR A 321 -4.71 -16.25 2.86
CA THR A 321 -5.84 -16.94 3.48
C THR A 321 -7.17 -16.60 2.80
N ILE A 322 -7.40 -15.33 2.43
CA ILE A 322 -8.59 -14.94 1.67
C ILE A 322 -8.60 -15.63 0.30
N ARG A 323 -7.45 -15.63 -0.41
CA ARG A 323 -7.32 -16.30 -1.71
C ARG A 323 -7.62 -17.79 -1.65
N GLU A 324 -7.11 -18.49 -0.65
CA GLU A 324 -7.40 -19.90 -0.41
C GLU A 324 -8.91 -20.14 -0.23
N LYS A 325 -9.58 -19.31 0.57
CA LYS A 325 -11.01 -19.43 0.84
C LYS A 325 -11.89 -19.17 -0.38
N ILE A 326 -11.47 -18.29 -1.30
CA ILE A 326 -12.20 -18.03 -2.55
C ILE A 326 -11.75 -18.93 -3.71
N GLY A 327 -10.72 -19.75 -3.54
CA GLY A 327 -10.18 -20.63 -4.57
C GLY A 327 -9.39 -19.90 -5.67
N LEU A 328 -8.76 -18.75 -5.35
CA LEU A 328 -7.92 -17.99 -6.28
C LEU A 328 -6.46 -18.44 -6.19
N GLU A 329 -5.95 -19.04 -7.28
CA GLU A 329 -4.55 -19.43 -7.45
C GLU A 329 -3.92 -18.61 -8.59
N TYR A 330 -2.67 -18.21 -8.42
CA TYR A 330 -1.87 -17.52 -9.45
C TYR A 330 -0.77 -18.41 -10.03
#